data_6edc33f97c686a718befaad6f411b51c
#
_entry.id   6edc33f97c686a718befaad6f411b51c
#
_cell.length_a   1.000
_cell.length_b   1.000
_cell.length_c   1.000
_cell.angle_alpha   90.00
_cell.angle_beta   90.00
_cell.angle_gamma   90.00
#
_symmetry.space_group_name_H-M   'P 1'
#
loop_
_entity.id
_entity.type
_entity.pdbx_description
1 polymer ?
#
loop_
_entity_poly.entity_id
_entity_poly.type
_entity_poly.pdbx_seq_one_letter_code
_entity_poly.pdbx_strand_id
1 'polypeptide(L)'
;WGGTIGLNVLPHIADRVDRVIASNTGVPVGEGANKAMRDWLEYSSSVPELPIGNLINGGSTRTLTAAEIAAYNAPYPDGSYQTSPKIFPSLIPVQPENPGVPQNRETWKFLETWTKPFLTAYGSEDPIAFKPGAHLGFQTRVPGAAGLTHHVIEGANHFIQEDAPAELVTIIHN
;
A
#
# COMPACT_ATOMS: atom_id res chain seq x y z
N TRP A 1 0.59 2.31 3.51
CA TRP A 1 -0.09 2.36 4.83
C TRP A 1 -1.59 2.62 4.72
N GLY A 2 -2.05 3.52 3.85
CA GLY A 2 -3.48 3.85 3.73
C GLY A 2 -4.36 2.61 3.54
N GLY A 3 -3.93 1.66 2.71
CA GLY A 3 -4.65 0.41 2.50
C GLY A 3 -4.67 -0.49 3.74
N THR A 4 -3.51 -0.71 4.39
CA THR A 4 -3.43 -1.53 5.60
C THR A 4 -4.31 -0.94 6.73
N ILE A 5 -4.21 0.37 6.97
CA ILE A 5 -5.03 1.05 7.99
C ILE A 5 -6.51 1.01 7.59
N GLY A 6 -6.84 1.39 6.36
CA GLY A 6 -8.22 1.44 5.87
C GLY A 6 -8.93 0.08 5.95
N LEU A 7 -8.23 -1.00 5.56
CA LEU A 7 -8.79 -2.35 5.64
C LEU A 7 -8.96 -2.84 7.08
N ASN A 8 -8.10 -2.41 8.00
CA ASN A 8 -8.29 -2.69 9.43
C ASN A 8 -9.43 -1.88 10.07
N VAL A 9 -9.75 -0.70 9.53
CA VAL A 9 -10.90 0.12 9.97
C VAL A 9 -12.21 -0.38 9.37
N LEU A 10 -12.17 -0.99 8.19
CA LEU A 10 -13.35 -1.42 7.44
C LEU A 10 -14.37 -2.24 8.25
N PRO A 11 -13.97 -3.21 9.10
CA PRO A 11 -14.92 -3.96 9.94
C PRO A 11 -15.78 -3.07 10.86
N HIS A 12 -15.26 -1.92 11.26
CA HIS A 12 -15.91 -0.99 12.20
C HIS A 12 -16.84 0.03 11.54
N ILE A 13 -16.74 0.17 10.20
CA ILE A 13 -17.52 1.15 9.42
C ILE A 13 -18.17 0.51 8.18
N ALA A 14 -18.36 -0.80 8.18
CA ALA A 14 -18.81 -1.57 7.03
C ALA A 14 -20.16 -1.11 6.44
N ASP A 15 -21.05 -0.62 7.29
CA ASP A 15 -22.34 -0.02 6.93
C ASP A 15 -22.22 1.28 6.17
N ARG A 16 -21.10 1.99 6.31
CA ARG A 16 -20.81 3.28 5.67
C ARG A 16 -20.00 3.16 4.38
N VAL A 17 -19.58 1.95 4.02
CA VAL A 17 -18.74 1.68 2.84
C VAL A 17 -19.52 0.84 1.85
N ASP A 18 -19.71 1.34 0.64
CA ASP A 18 -20.45 0.64 -0.41
C ASP A 18 -19.53 -0.20 -1.32
N ARG A 19 -18.27 0.22 -1.49
CA ARG A 19 -17.27 -0.49 -2.30
C ARG A 19 -15.87 -0.21 -1.79
N VAL A 20 -14.94 -1.11 -2.09
CA VAL A 20 -13.51 -0.96 -1.77
C VAL A 20 -12.70 -1.05 -3.06
N ILE A 21 -11.70 -0.19 -3.20
CA ILE A 21 -10.65 -0.32 -4.21
C ILE A 21 -9.32 -0.40 -3.46
N ALA A 22 -8.64 -1.53 -3.57
CA ALA A 22 -7.31 -1.75 -3.01
C ALA A 22 -6.25 -1.54 -4.09
N SER A 23 -5.30 -0.64 -3.84
CA SER A 23 -4.24 -0.29 -4.76
C SER A 23 -2.87 -0.38 -4.07
N ASN A 24 -1.93 -1.11 -4.65
CA ASN A 24 -0.54 -1.27 -4.19
C ASN A 24 -0.41 -1.47 -2.67
N THR A 25 -1.24 -2.32 -2.09
CA THR A 25 -1.31 -2.56 -0.64
C THR A 25 -1.47 -4.04 -0.31
N GLY A 26 -1.40 -4.36 0.98
CA GLY A 26 -1.62 -5.70 1.51
C GLY A 26 -2.06 -5.68 2.97
N VAL A 27 -2.45 -6.84 3.46
CA VAL A 27 -2.72 -7.10 4.88
C VAL A 27 -1.83 -8.26 5.32
N PRO A 28 -0.52 -8.00 5.56
CA PRO A 28 0.44 -9.04 5.91
C PRO A 28 0.13 -9.64 7.29
N VAL A 29 0.31 -10.96 7.44
CA VAL A 29 0.02 -11.70 8.68
C VAL A 29 1.23 -12.49 9.19
N GLY A 30 2.43 -12.00 8.89
CA GLY A 30 3.68 -12.55 9.40
C GLY A 30 4.32 -13.59 8.47
N GLU A 31 4.04 -13.55 7.16
CA GLU A 31 4.61 -14.50 6.18
C GLU A 31 6.07 -14.20 5.81
N GLY A 32 6.64 -13.18 6.37
CA GLY A 32 7.96 -12.66 6.04
C GLY A 32 7.91 -11.45 5.11
N ALA A 33 9.07 -10.85 4.91
CA ALA A 33 9.27 -9.73 3.99
C ALA A 33 9.97 -10.21 2.72
N ASN A 34 9.54 -9.76 1.55
CA ASN A 34 10.31 -9.95 0.33
C ASN A 34 11.57 -9.07 0.34
N LYS A 35 12.44 -9.22 -0.67
CA LYS A 35 13.70 -8.47 -0.71
C LYS A 35 13.48 -6.96 -0.69
N ALA A 36 12.56 -6.43 -1.50
CA ALA A 36 12.32 -4.99 -1.56
C ALA A 36 11.83 -4.43 -0.22
N MET A 37 10.95 -5.16 0.47
CA MET A 37 10.51 -4.78 1.81
C MET A 37 11.64 -4.84 2.84
N ARG A 38 12.51 -5.87 2.79
CA ARG A 38 13.67 -5.95 3.71
C ARG A 38 14.63 -4.80 3.48
N ASP A 39 14.96 -4.50 2.21
CA ASP A 39 15.85 -3.40 1.85
C ASP A 39 15.26 -2.06 2.35
N TRP A 40 13.95 -1.88 2.21
CA TRP A 40 13.25 -0.70 2.72
C TRP A 40 13.30 -0.59 4.25
N LEU A 41 13.04 -1.68 4.97
CA LEU A 41 13.10 -1.72 6.44
C LEU A 41 14.52 -1.39 6.94
N GLU A 42 15.55 -1.97 6.33
CA GLU A 42 16.94 -1.70 6.66
C GLU A 42 17.31 -0.24 6.37
N TYR A 43 17.01 0.25 5.16
CA TYR A 43 17.31 1.62 4.76
C TYR A 43 16.61 2.64 5.68
N SER A 44 15.31 2.52 5.89
CA SER A 44 14.52 3.47 6.67
C SER A 44 14.97 3.58 8.13
N SER A 45 15.52 2.51 8.68
CA SER A 45 16.05 2.48 10.06
C SER A 45 17.49 2.97 10.19
N SER A 46 18.29 2.90 9.11
CA SER A 46 19.73 3.19 9.14
C SER A 46 20.09 4.65 8.89
N VAL A 47 19.27 5.38 8.12
CA VAL A 47 19.59 6.75 7.76
C VAL A 47 19.13 7.76 8.83
N PRO A 48 19.91 8.82 9.11
CA PRO A 48 19.52 9.87 10.07
C PRO A 48 18.28 10.62 9.61
N GLU A 49 18.18 10.93 8.32
CA GLU A 49 17.05 11.60 7.68
C GLU A 49 16.65 10.89 6.39
N LEU A 50 15.34 10.83 6.12
CA LEU A 50 14.79 10.28 4.91
C LEU A 50 14.64 11.36 3.84
N PRO A 51 15.21 11.21 2.65
CA PRO A 51 15.00 12.14 1.54
C PRO A 51 13.64 11.88 0.89
N ILE A 52 12.54 12.29 1.54
CA ILE A 52 11.16 11.88 1.25
C ILE A 52 10.81 12.05 -0.24
N GLY A 53 11.03 13.23 -0.81
CA GLY A 53 10.74 13.48 -2.22
C GLY A 53 11.53 12.56 -3.18
N ASN A 54 12.80 12.26 -2.84
CA ASN A 54 13.61 11.33 -3.64
C ASN A 54 13.15 9.87 -3.47
N LEU A 55 12.63 9.49 -2.31
CA LEU A 55 12.03 8.17 -2.09
C LEU A 55 10.77 7.99 -2.94
N ILE A 56 9.91 9.01 -2.98
CA ILE A 56 8.73 8.98 -3.87
C ILE A 56 9.17 8.89 -5.33
N ASN A 57 10.15 9.71 -5.75
CA ASN A 57 10.69 9.65 -7.12
C ASN A 57 11.29 8.28 -7.45
N GLY A 58 12.03 7.67 -6.52
CA GLY A 58 12.63 6.34 -6.73
C GLY A 58 11.63 5.19 -6.73
N GLY A 59 10.47 5.37 -6.08
CA GLY A 59 9.36 4.41 -6.08
C GLY A 59 8.31 4.65 -7.16
N SER A 60 8.57 5.61 -8.06
CA SER A 60 7.78 5.92 -9.25
C SER A 60 8.56 5.51 -10.51
N THR A 61 7.86 5.21 -11.59
CA THR A 61 8.47 4.94 -12.90
C THR A 61 8.76 6.26 -13.64
N ARG A 62 7.85 7.23 -13.53
CA ARG A 62 8.12 8.57 -14.07
C ARG A 62 9.13 9.32 -13.20
N THR A 63 9.88 10.21 -13.81
CA THR A 63 10.75 11.14 -13.06
C THR A 63 9.94 12.32 -12.57
N LEU A 64 9.93 12.57 -11.26
CA LEU A 64 9.31 13.73 -10.67
C LEU A 64 10.13 15.00 -10.97
N THR A 65 9.45 16.12 -11.18
CA THR A 65 10.08 17.44 -11.30
C THR A 65 10.67 17.88 -9.97
N ALA A 66 11.60 18.82 -10.02
CA ALA A 66 12.18 19.42 -8.79
C ALA A 66 11.10 20.06 -7.88
N ALA A 67 10.04 20.62 -8.48
CA ALA A 67 8.93 21.22 -7.72
C ALA A 67 8.09 20.15 -7.00
N GLU A 68 7.83 19.01 -7.63
CA GLU A 68 7.13 17.87 -7.00
C GLU A 68 7.95 17.27 -5.87
N ILE A 69 9.25 17.06 -6.09
CA ILE A 69 10.17 16.58 -5.04
C ILE A 69 10.17 17.55 -3.85
N ALA A 70 10.24 18.85 -4.11
CA ALA A 70 10.18 19.88 -3.07
C ALA A 70 8.83 19.88 -2.33
N ALA A 71 7.71 19.65 -3.03
CA ALA A 71 6.39 19.55 -2.43
C ALA A 71 6.29 18.35 -1.47
N TYR A 72 6.84 17.18 -1.83
CA TYR A 72 6.92 16.02 -0.94
C TYR A 72 7.84 16.25 0.27
N ASN A 73 8.88 17.06 0.14
CA ASN A 73 9.75 17.41 1.26
C ASN A 73 9.14 18.47 2.19
N ALA A 74 8.22 19.31 1.71
CA ALA A 74 7.68 20.44 2.46
C ALA A 74 7.10 20.11 3.86
N PRO A 75 6.44 18.96 4.11
CA PRO A 75 5.98 18.57 5.44
C PRO A 75 7.12 18.23 6.42
N TYR A 76 8.35 18.10 5.93
CA TYR A 76 9.51 17.63 6.69
C TYR A 76 10.68 18.62 6.60
N PRO A 77 10.57 19.80 7.20
CA PRO A 77 11.61 20.84 7.10
C PRO A 77 12.96 20.43 7.71
N ASP A 78 12.95 19.49 8.64
CA ASP A 78 14.13 18.85 9.22
C ASP A 78 13.78 17.45 9.80
N GLY A 79 14.79 16.72 10.27
CA GLY A 79 14.65 15.35 10.77
C GLY A 79 13.71 15.20 11.98
N SER A 80 13.42 16.27 12.74
CA SER A 80 12.50 16.21 13.88
C SER A 80 11.05 15.95 13.46
N TYR A 81 10.69 16.29 12.21
CA TYR A 81 9.38 16.04 11.61
C TYR A 81 9.25 14.64 11.00
N GLN A 82 10.34 13.87 10.98
CA GLN A 82 10.39 12.57 10.29
C GLN A 82 10.13 11.34 11.20
N THR A 83 9.64 11.54 12.42
CA THR A 83 9.38 10.43 13.35
C THR A 83 8.44 9.38 12.74
N SER A 84 7.31 9.80 12.16
CA SER A 84 6.34 8.87 11.55
C SER A 84 6.90 8.11 10.36
N PRO A 85 7.45 8.74 9.30
CA PRO A 85 7.96 8.00 8.15
C PRO A 85 9.13 7.06 8.51
N LYS A 86 9.87 7.33 9.59
CA LYS A 86 10.96 6.47 10.08
C LYS A 86 10.46 5.27 10.88
N ILE A 87 9.40 5.44 11.68
CA ILE A 87 8.86 4.38 12.54
C ILE A 87 7.90 3.45 11.77
N PHE A 88 7.06 4.00 10.91
CA PHE A 88 6.02 3.24 10.21
C PHE A 88 6.51 1.97 9.51
N PRO A 89 7.65 1.97 8.79
CA PRO A 89 8.13 0.74 8.17
C PRO A 89 8.29 -0.42 9.15
N SER A 90 8.83 -0.17 10.35
CA SER A 90 9.05 -1.18 11.38
C SER A 90 7.75 -1.75 11.99
N LEU A 91 6.63 -1.05 11.80
CA LEU A 91 5.32 -1.48 12.29
C LEU A 91 4.58 -2.39 11.31
N ILE A 92 5.10 -2.57 10.08
CA ILE A 92 4.49 -3.48 9.09
C ILE A 92 4.60 -4.92 9.62
N PRO A 93 3.49 -5.67 9.75
CA PRO A 93 3.50 -6.99 10.39
C PRO A 93 4.02 -8.08 9.45
N VAL A 94 5.31 -8.01 9.11
CA VAL A 94 5.99 -8.95 8.22
C VAL A 94 6.55 -10.19 8.94
N GLN A 95 6.68 -10.15 10.27
CA GLN A 95 7.11 -11.28 11.07
C GLN A 95 5.97 -11.79 11.95
N PRO A 96 5.91 -13.10 12.27
CA PRO A 96 4.82 -13.68 13.08
C PRO A 96 4.62 -13.00 14.44
N GLU A 97 5.71 -12.48 15.01
CA GLU A 97 5.75 -11.85 16.34
C GLU A 97 5.33 -10.37 16.32
N ASN A 98 5.18 -9.76 15.14
CA ASN A 98 4.80 -8.35 15.06
C ASN A 98 3.42 -8.11 15.70
N PRO A 99 3.27 -7.07 16.52
CA PRO A 99 2.03 -6.79 17.27
C PRO A 99 0.78 -6.61 16.40
N GLY A 100 0.94 -6.20 15.13
CA GLY A 100 -0.16 -6.02 14.18
C GLY A 100 -0.69 -7.32 13.56
N VAL A 101 0.02 -8.45 13.71
CA VAL A 101 -0.39 -9.72 13.10
C VAL A 101 -1.75 -10.22 13.56
N PRO A 102 -2.08 -10.25 14.87
CA PRO A 102 -3.40 -10.67 15.32
C PRO A 102 -4.53 -9.81 14.72
N GLN A 103 -4.36 -8.50 14.68
CA GLN A 103 -5.35 -7.59 14.08
C GLN A 103 -5.54 -7.85 12.59
N ASN A 104 -4.45 -8.02 11.84
CA ASN A 104 -4.53 -8.31 10.39
C ASN A 104 -5.19 -9.66 10.11
N ARG A 105 -5.02 -10.65 10.99
CA ARG A 105 -5.74 -11.94 10.89
C ARG A 105 -7.24 -11.78 11.09
N GLU A 106 -7.67 -10.96 12.05
CA GLU A 106 -9.11 -10.66 12.23
C GLU A 106 -9.64 -9.87 11.02
N THR A 107 -8.86 -8.94 10.48
CA THR A 107 -9.22 -8.22 9.25
C THR A 107 -9.44 -9.19 8.09
N TRP A 108 -8.58 -10.19 7.91
CA TRP A 108 -8.77 -11.22 6.88
C TRP A 108 -10.05 -12.04 7.09
N LYS A 109 -10.36 -12.45 8.34
CA LYS A 109 -11.62 -13.14 8.63
C LYS A 109 -12.83 -12.31 8.23
N PHE A 110 -12.79 -11.00 8.47
CA PHE A 110 -13.85 -10.10 8.04
C PHE A 110 -13.91 -9.97 6.51
N LEU A 111 -12.76 -9.76 5.85
CA LEU A 111 -12.69 -9.63 4.39
C LEU A 111 -13.22 -10.88 3.67
N GLU A 112 -13.03 -12.07 4.23
CA GLU A 112 -13.57 -13.33 3.72
C GLU A 112 -15.12 -13.41 3.83
N THR A 113 -15.74 -12.47 4.51
CA THR A 113 -17.22 -12.34 4.55
C THR A 113 -17.72 -11.10 3.79
N TRP A 114 -16.83 -10.28 3.22
CA TRP A 114 -17.19 -9.06 2.53
C TRP A 114 -17.77 -9.35 1.14
N THR A 115 -19.05 -9.03 0.93
CA THR A 115 -19.79 -9.31 -0.32
C THR A 115 -20.03 -8.07 -1.19
N LYS A 116 -19.82 -6.85 -0.65
CA LYS A 116 -19.89 -5.63 -1.46
C LYS A 116 -18.68 -5.55 -2.41
N PRO A 117 -18.76 -4.79 -3.52
CA PRO A 117 -17.70 -4.75 -4.52
C PRO A 117 -16.32 -4.47 -3.91
N PHE A 118 -15.34 -5.31 -4.24
CA PHE A 118 -13.95 -5.20 -3.83
C PHE A 118 -13.03 -5.31 -5.05
N LEU A 119 -12.60 -4.17 -5.56
CA LEU A 119 -11.73 -4.08 -6.74
C LEU A 119 -10.26 -4.02 -6.34
N THR A 120 -9.37 -4.55 -7.18
CA THR A 120 -7.93 -4.33 -7.06
C THR A 120 -7.39 -3.61 -8.29
N ALA A 121 -6.52 -2.60 -8.07
CA ALA A 121 -5.81 -1.87 -9.11
C ALA A 121 -4.34 -1.73 -8.71
N TYR A 122 -3.43 -2.43 -9.39
CA TYR A 122 -2.02 -2.51 -8.97
C TYR A 122 -1.09 -2.14 -10.12
N GLY A 123 0.01 -1.46 -9.80
CA GLY A 123 1.08 -1.18 -10.75
C GLY A 123 1.93 -2.42 -11.01
N SER A 124 2.20 -2.74 -12.28
CA SER A 124 2.94 -3.96 -12.68
C SER A 124 4.39 -3.98 -12.17
N GLU A 125 4.97 -2.80 -11.93
CA GLU A 125 6.34 -2.66 -11.46
C GLU A 125 6.48 -2.57 -9.94
N ASP A 126 5.37 -2.55 -9.18
CA ASP A 126 5.44 -2.47 -7.71
C ASP A 126 6.12 -3.70 -7.10
N PRO A 127 7.35 -3.55 -6.54
CA PRO A 127 8.08 -4.67 -5.95
C PRO A 127 7.59 -5.02 -4.54
N ILE A 128 6.78 -4.17 -3.94
CA ILE A 128 6.32 -4.29 -2.55
C ILE A 128 5.05 -5.12 -2.47
N ALA A 129 4.05 -4.83 -3.30
CA ALA A 129 2.74 -5.44 -3.20
C ALA A 129 2.37 -6.28 -4.43
N PHE A 130 2.60 -5.81 -5.66
CA PHE A 130 2.19 -6.54 -6.86
C PHE A 130 3.05 -7.77 -7.13
N LYS A 131 4.38 -7.59 -7.26
CA LYS A 131 5.29 -8.71 -7.57
C LYS A 131 5.23 -9.86 -6.57
N PRO A 132 5.04 -9.62 -5.25
CA PRO A 132 4.75 -10.70 -4.30
C PRO A 132 3.36 -11.31 -4.39
N GLY A 133 2.43 -10.71 -5.12
CA GLY A 133 1.10 -11.25 -5.33
C GLY A 133 0.07 -10.89 -4.26
N ALA A 134 0.25 -9.78 -3.53
CA ALA A 134 -0.72 -9.35 -2.50
C ALA A 134 -2.14 -9.17 -3.04
N HIS A 135 -2.29 -8.70 -4.29
CA HIS A 135 -3.58 -8.55 -4.98
C HIS A 135 -4.32 -9.88 -5.15
N LEU A 136 -3.60 -11.00 -5.36
CA LEU A 136 -4.20 -12.33 -5.56
C LEU A 136 -4.94 -12.80 -4.30
N GLY A 137 -4.40 -12.49 -3.11
CA GLY A 137 -5.07 -12.77 -1.86
C GLY A 137 -6.45 -12.12 -1.77
N PHE A 138 -6.57 -10.87 -2.18
CA PHE A 138 -7.86 -10.17 -2.22
C PHE A 138 -8.81 -10.76 -3.27
N GLN A 139 -8.31 -11.01 -4.47
CA GLN A 139 -9.12 -11.54 -5.59
C GLN A 139 -9.67 -12.94 -5.32
N THR A 140 -8.93 -13.76 -4.57
CA THR A 140 -9.28 -15.16 -4.34
C THR A 140 -10.06 -15.41 -3.05
N ARG A 141 -9.86 -14.56 -2.03
CA ARG A 141 -10.43 -14.79 -0.69
C ARG A 141 -11.60 -13.87 -0.36
N VAL A 142 -11.73 -12.71 -1.03
CA VAL A 142 -12.81 -11.75 -0.76
C VAL A 142 -13.98 -12.01 -1.69
N PRO A 143 -15.15 -12.44 -1.18
CA PRO A 143 -16.30 -12.75 -2.04
C PRO A 143 -16.75 -11.60 -2.94
N GLY A 144 -16.66 -10.37 -2.45
CA GLY A 144 -17.01 -9.17 -3.22
C GLY A 144 -16.05 -8.84 -4.37
N ALA A 145 -14.92 -9.56 -4.49
CA ALA A 145 -14.01 -9.44 -5.63
C ALA A 145 -14.43 -10.32 -6.81
N ALA A 146 -15.23 -11.35 -6.55
CA ALA A 146 -15.60 -12.33 -7.59
C ALA A 146 -16.40 -11.66 -8.72
N GLY A 147 -16.01 -11.98 -9.96
CA GLY A 147 -16.70 -11.49 -11.17
C GLY A 147 -16.39 -10.04 -11.55
N LEU A 148 -15.54 -9.33 -10.79
CA LEU A 148 -15.07 -8.00 -11.16
C LEU A 148 -13.87 -8.10 -12.11
N THR A 149 -13.72 -7.09 -12.97
CA THR A 149 -12.51 -6.90 -13.79
C THR A 149 -11.47 -6.18 -12.94
N HIS A 150 -10.51 -6.91 -12.42
CA HIS A 150 -9.38 -6.34 -11.69
C HIS A 150 -8.35 -5.75 -12.66
N HIS A 151 -7.61 -4.73 -12.21
CA HIS A 151 -6.71 -3.98 -13.06
C HIS A 151 -5.25 -4.16 -12.65
N VAL A 152 -4.40 -4.35 -13.65
CA VAL A 152 -2.95 -4.19 -13.57
C VAL A 152 -2.59 -3.02 -14.46
N ILE A 153 -2.04 -1.97 -13.88
CA ILE A 153 -1.64 -0.75 -14.60
C ILE A 153 -0.18 -0.93 -15.04
N GLU A 154 -0.01 -1.16 -16.32
CA GLU A 154 1.30 -1.48 -16.90
C GLU A 154 2.29 -0.33 -16.76
N GLY A 155 3.49 -0.64 -16.30
CA GLY A 155 4.58 0.31 -16.13
C GLY A 155 4.45 1.19 -14.87
N ALA A 156 3.35 1.13 -14.11
CA ALA A 156 3.24 1.85 -12.84
C ALA A 156 3.96 1.11 -11.71
N ASN A 157 4.65 1.86 -10.85
CA ASN A 157 5.38 1.35 -9.70
C ASN A 157 4.58 1.55 -8.40
N HIS A 158 5.24 1.56 -7.24
CA HIS A 158 4.59 1.62 -5.94
C HIS A 158 3.72 2.88 -5.74
N PHE A 159 4.17 4.02 -6.21
CA PHE A 159 3.40 5.27 -6.17
C PHE A 159 2.55 5.45 -7.44
N ILE A 160 1.58 4.57 -7.59
CA ILE A 160 0.70 4.48 -8.76
C ILE A 160 -0.03 5.80 -9.08
N GLN A 161 -0.35 6.60 -8.06
CA GLN A 161 -0.95 7.93 -8.22
C GLN A 161 -0.02 8.94 -8.89
N GLU A 162 1.29 8.69 -8.86
CA GLU A 162 2.28 9.49 -9.57
C GLU A 162 2.47 9.02 -11.00
N ASP A 163 2.47 7.70 -11.21
CA ASP A 163 2.77 7.11 -12.51
C ASP A 163 1.57 7.13 -13.46
N ALA A 164 0.37 6.85 -12.96
CA ALA A 164 -0.82 6.67 -13.79
C ALA A 164 -2.10 7.28 -13.16
N PRO A 165 -2.10 8.57 -12.77
CA PRO A 165 -3.25 9.18 -12.08
C PRO A 165 -4.54 9.16 -12.90
N ALA A 166 -4.47 9.41 -14.21
CA ALA A 166 -5.64 9.45 -15.08
C ALA A 166 -6.30 8.07 -15.23
N GLU A 167 -5.49 7.01 -15.36
CA GLU A 167 -5.98 5.64 -15.45
C GLU A 167 -6.58 5.19 -14.12
N LEU A 168 -5.91 5.49 -13.01
CA LEU A 168 -6.43 5.19 -11.66
C LEU A 168 -7.77 5.88 -11.41
N VAL A 169 -7.91 7.15 -11.79
CA VAL A 169 -9.19 7.90 -11.69
C VAL A 169 -10.27 7.23 -12.54
N THR A 170 -9.95 6.80 -13.75
CA THR A 170 -10.90 6.09 -14.63
C THR A 170 -11.39 4.78 -13.98
N ILE A 171 -10.48 4.01 -13.37
CA ILE A 171 -10.81 2.78 -12.66
C ILE A 171 -11.71 3.04 -11.45
N ILE A 172 -11.47 4.13 -10.72
CA ILE A 172 -12.27 4.50 -9.53
C ILE A 172 -13.70 4.90 -9.91
N HIS A 173 -13.89 5.52 -11.08
CA HIS A 173 -15.20 6.02 -11.52
C HIS A 173 -16.08 4.97 -12.22
N ASN A 174 -15.49 3.86 -12.69
CA ASN A 174 -16.22 2.77 -13.34
C ASN A 174 -16.65 1.70 -12.32
#